data_29721d90d0fe39fc96b77e2651f0451f
#
_entry.id   29721d90d0fe39fc96b77e2651f0451f
#
_cell.length_a   1.000
_cell.length_b   1.000
_cell.length_c   1.000
_cell.angle_alpha   90.00
_cell.angle_beta   90.00
_cell.angle_gamma   90.00
#
_symmetry.space_group_name_H-M   'P 1'
#
loop_
_entity.id
_entity.type
_entity.pdbx_description
1 polymer ?
#
loop_
_entity_poly.entity_id
_entity_poly.type
_entity_poly.pdbx_seq_one_letter_code
_entity_poly.pdbx_strand_id
1 'polypeptide(L)'
;GRGSCRGARGHANAMLLRASTWLLPPRTWSICLIGKAITRWRPDAIAAAGVVHIPQGDLLFPEMTVLENLLMGAYHRPTWAERNVRLSHVYEVFPWLKERGSQLARTLSGGERRMLAIGRGLMAKDQILLIAEPSLGLAPLPTPKNYAGIQTATAGGMSLLMADDKANNVAGLASAGTCVEDGGRGREGRAG
;
A
#
# COMPACT_ATOMS: atom_id res chain seq x y z
N GLY A 1 4.50 -13.01 3.13
CA GLY A 1 5.71 -12.43 3.76
C GLY A 1 5.56 -10.92 3.89
N ARG A 2 6.08 -10.34 4.95
CA ARG A 2 6.10 -8.89 5.20
C ARG A 2 7.53 -8.41 5.06
N GLY A 3 7.78 -7.46 4.17
CA GLY A 3 9.09 -6.87 3.96
C GLY A 3 9.04 -5.35 4.07
N SER A 4 10.11 -4.73 4.53
CA SER A 4 10.30 -3.28 4.51
C SER A 4 11.63 -2.92 3.85
N CYS A 5 11.62 -1.84 3.08
CA CYS A 5 12.82 -1.25 2.50
C CYS A 5 13.07 0.12 3.12
N ARG A 6 14.32 0.40 3.48
CA ARG A 6 14.77 1.69 3.98
C ARG A 6 15.89 2.23 3.10
N GLY A 7 15.81 3.50 2.71
CA GLY A 7 16.89 4.22 2.04
C GLY A 7 17.29 5.46 2.83
N ALA A 8 18.55 5.83 2.78
CA ALA A 8 19.09 7.01 3.47
C ALA A 8 18.53 8.34 2.93
N ARG A 9 17.89 8.33 1.75
CA ARG A 9 17.14 9.45 1.17
C ARG A 9 15.84 8.93 0.59
N GLY A 10 14.68 9.37 1.10
CA GLY A 10 13.33 8.89 0.79
C GLY A 10 12.95 8.73 -0.67
N HIS A 11 13.63 9.44 -1.56
CA HIS A 11 13.42 9.34 -3.00
C HIS A 11 13.78 7.95 -3.58
N ALA A 12 14.78 7.25 -3.03
CA ALA A 12 15.18 5.93 -3.55
C ALA A 12 14.11 4.87 -3.29
N ASN A 13 13.46 4.90 -2.12
CA ASN A 13 12.41 3.96 -1.74
C ASN A 13 11.16 4.14 -2.59
N ALA A 14 10.72 5.39 -2.79
CA ALA A 14 9.57 5.70 -3.63
C ALA A 14 9.84 5.33 -5.10
N MET A 15 11.08 5.52 -5.60
CA MET A 15 11.48 5.11 -6.94
C MET A 15 11.46 3.59 -7.10
N LEU A 16 11.92 2.83 -6.10
CA LEU A 16 11.87 1.37 -6.12
C LEU A 16 10.44 0.85 -6.24
N LEU A 17 9.52 1.39 -5.43
CA LEU A 17 8.10 1.01 -5.49
C LEU A 17 7.46 1.41 -6.83
N ARG A 18 7.78 2.60 -7.37
CA ARG A 18 7.31 3.03 -8.70
C ARG A 18 7.85 2.15 -9.82
N ALA A 19 9.11 1.70 -9.70
CA ALA A 19 9.68 0.77 -10.67
C ALA A 19 9.01 -0.62 -10.58
N SER A 20 8.69 -1.09 -9.37
CA SER A 20 7.99 -2.37 -9.17
C SER A 20 6.59 -2.41 -9.77
N THR A 21 5.95 -1.27 -9.96
CA THR A 21 4.64 -1.13 -10.63
C THR A 21 4.73 -0.61 -12.07
N TRP A 22 5.95 -0.50 -12.59
CA TRP A 22 6.24 0.00 -13.93
C TRP A 22 5.79 1.45 -14.21
N LEU A 23 5.53 2.21 -13.17
CA LEU A 23 5.34 3.66 -13.28
C LEU A 23 6.66 4.38 -13.64
N LEU A 24 7.81 3.71 -13.38
CA LEU A 24 9.14 4.07 -13.85
C LEU A 24 9.80 2.79 -14.40
N PRO A 25 10.01 2.66 -15.71
CA PRO A 25 10.61 1.44 -16.28
C PRO A 25 12.07 1.29 -15.81
N PRO A 26 12.43 0.12 -15.23
CA PRO A 26 13.80 -0.14 -14.81
C PRO A 26 14.71 -0.29 -16.04
N ARG A 27 15.91 0.31 -15.99
CA ARG A 27 16.88 0.25 -17.09
C ARG A 27 17.78 -0.99 -17.06
N THR A 28 18.15 -1.47 -15.86
CA THR A 28 19.21 -2.46 -15.69
C THR A 28 18.88 -3.65 -14.80
N TRP A 29 17.68 -3.71 -14.21
CA TRP A 29 17.28 -4.78 -13.29
C TRP A 29 16.00 -5.46 -13.73
N SER A 30 15.78 -6.68 -13.23
CA SER A 30 14.59 -7.46 -13.47
C SER A 30 13.73 -7.52 -12.21
N ILE A 31 12.42 -7.51 -12.41
CA ILE A 31 11.42 -7.63 -11.34
C ILE A 31 10.74 -8.98 -11.54
N CYS A 32 10.70 -9.77 -10.48
CA CYS A 32 10.01 -11.05 -10.45
C CYS A 32 8.89 -11.03 -9.42
N LEU A 33 7.70 -11.48 -9.81
CA LEU A 33 6.55 -11.70 -8.95
C LEU A 33 6.30 -13.21 -8.89
N ILE A 34 6.47 -13.81 -7.70
CA ILE A 34 6.27 -15.26 -7.47
C ILE A 34 6.98 -16.11 -8.55
N GLY A 35 8.27 -15.81 -8.78
CA GLY A 35 9.11 -16.51 -9.77
C GLY A 35 8.86 -16.11 -11.24
N LYS A 36 7.86 -15.30 -11.53
CA LYS A 36 7.54 -14.86 -12.88
C LYS A 36 8.12 -13.47 -13.16
N ALA A 37 8.91 -13.33 -14.23
CA ALA A 37 9.46 -12.03 -14.61
C ALA A 37 8.33 -11.09 -15.12
N ILE A 38 8.17 -9.94 -14.45
CA ILE A 38 7.16 -8.93 -14.78
C ILE A 38 7.77 -7.61 -15.29
N THR A 39 9.08 -7.57 -15.49
CA THR A 39 9.86 -6.37 -15.83
C THR A 39 9.34 -5.60 -17.04
N ARG A 40 8.70 -6.29 -17.98
CA ARG A 40 8.16 -5.68 -19.22
C ARG A 40 6.63 -5.68 -19.26
N TRP A 41 5.99 -5.94 -18.15
CA TRP A 41 4.53 -5.91 -18.09
C TRP A 41 4.03 -4.48 -18.00
N ARG A 42 2.88 -4.22 -18.61
CA ARG A 42 2.19 -2.95 -18.48
C ARG A 42 1.63 -2.79 -17.07
N PRO A 43 1.47 -1.55 -16.56
CA PRO A 43 0.93 -1.30 -15.22
C PRO A 43 -0.42 -1.96 -14.96
N ASP A 44 -1.31 -1.98 -15.95
CA ASP A 44 -2.61 -2.62 -15.88
C ASP A 44 -2.50 -4.14 -15.67
N ALA A 45 -1.57 -4.81 -16.36
CA ALA A 45 -1.31 -6.23 -16.20
C ALA A 45 -0.68 -6.57 -14.82
N ILE A 46 0.18 -5.69 -14.32
CA ILE A 46 0.78 -5.82 -12.98
C ILE A 46 -0.31 -5.67 -11.90
N ALA A 47 -1.19 -4.69 -12.04
CA ALA A 47 -2.33 -4.51 -11.14
C ALA A 47 -3.28 -5.70 -11.20
N ALA A 48 -3.58 -6.22 -12.40
CA ALA A 48 -4.41 -7.42 -12.57
C ALA A 48 -3.79 -8.68 -11.96
N ALA A 49 -2.45 -8.74 -11.84
CA ALA A 49 -1.74 -9.81 -11.14
C ALA A 49 -1.77 -9.67 -9.61
N GLY A 50 -2.44 -8.64 -9.07
CA GLY A 50 -2.61 -8.44 -7.63
C GLY A 50 -1.49 -7.64 -6.97
N VAL A 51 -0.75 -6.81 -7.72
CA VAL A 51 0.21 -5.86 -7.16
C VAL A 51 -0.45 -4.50 -7.05
N VAL A 52 -0.71 -4.05 -5.84
CA VAL A 52 -1.35 -2.76 -5.55
C VAL A 52 -0.34 -1.81 -4.95
N HIS A 53 -0.29 -0.59 -5.47
CA HIS A 53 0.61 0.46 -5.01
C HIS A 53 -0.17 1.62 -4.41
N ILE A 54 0.10 1.92 -3.15
CA ILE A 54 -0.37 3.11 -2.46
C ILE A 54 0.80 4.09 -2.42
N PRO A 55 0.82 5.10 -3.30
CA PRO A 55 1.92 6.04 -3.38
C PRO A 55 1.90 7.05 -2.23
N GLN A 56 2.98 7.78 -2.06
CA GLN A 56 3.02 8.99 -1.25
C GLN A 56 1.99 10.00 -1.79
N GLY A 57 1.27 10.70 -0.89
CA GLY A 57 0.29 11.73 -1.26
C GLY A 57 -1.11 11.20 -1.57
N ASP A 58 -1.40 9.94 -1.19
CA ASP A 58 -2.72 9.28 -1.18
C ASP A 58 -3.44 9.15 -2.54
N LEU A 59 -3.31 10.11 -3.44
CA LEU A 59 -3.92 10.17 -4.79
C LEU A 59 -5.41 9.75 -4.78
N LEU A 60 -6.18 10.29 -3.85
CA LEU A 60 -7.63 10.12 -3.80
C LEU A 60 -8.32 10.97 -4.86
N PHE A 61 -9.56 10.64 -5.16
CA PHE A 61 -10.47 11.46 -5.95
C PHE A 61 -11.20 12.43 -5.00
N PRO A 62 -10.80 13.72 -4.93
CA PRO A 62 -11.25 14.63 -3.87
C PRO A 62 -12.75 14.93 -3.93
N GLU A 63 -13.33 14.95 -5.13
CA GLU A 63 -14.74 15.24 -5.38
C GLU A 63 -15.64 14.00 -5.28
N MET A 64 -15.06 12.82 -5.10
CA MET A 64 -15.78 11.59 -4.80
C MET A 64 -15.94 11.41 -3.29
N THR A 65 -17.01 10.72 -2.92
CA THR A 65 -17.27 10.30 -1.55
C THR A 65 -16.24 9.23 -1.08
N VAL A 66 -16.22 8.96 0.21
CA VAL A 66 -15.44 7.84 0.80
C VAL A 66 -15.81 6.52 0.13
N LEU A 67 -17.10 6.23 0.01
CA LEU A 67 -17.58 4.98 -0.62
C LEU A 67 -17.16 4.88 -2.09
N GLU A 68 -17.32 5.95 -2.86
CA GLU A 68 -16.93 5.96 -4.28
C GLU A 68 -15.42 5.76 -4.44
N ASN A 69 -14.60 6.42 -3.61
CA ASN A 69 -13.15 6.19 -3.58
C ASN A 69 -12.81 4.72 -3.30
N LEU A 70 -13.49 4.07 -2.35
CA LEU A 70 -13.29 2.65 -2.06
C LEU A 70 -13.65 1.79 -3.28
N LEU A 71 -14.81 2.02 -3.89
CA LEU A 71 -15.29 1.25 -5.05
C LEU A 71 -14.34 1.35 -6.24
N MET A 72 -13.65 2.50 -6.41
CA MET A 72 -12.60 2.65 -7.44
C MET A 72 -11.44 1.67 -7.26
N GLY A 73 -11.18 1.18 -6.05
CA GLY A 73 -10.19 0.13 -5.80
C GLY A 73 -10.59 -1.24 -6.38
N ALA A 74 -11.87 -1.49 -6.54
CA ALA A 74 -12.41 -2.71 -7.12
C ALA A 74 -12.73 -2.61 -8.62
N TYR A 75 -12.18 -1.61 -9.33
CA TYR A 75 -12.51 -1.29 -10.73
C TYR A 75 -12.30 -2.45 -11.72
N HIS A 76 -11.37 -3.36 -11.44
CA HIS A 76 -11.11 -4.51 -12.30
C HIS A 76 -12.31 -5.50 -12.28
N ARG A 77 -12.73 -6.01 -13.45
CA ARG A 77 -13.95 -6.84 -13.59
C ARG A 77 -14.12 -7.96 -12.53
N PRO A 78 -13.14 -8.82 -12.25
CA PRO A 78 -13.28 -9.85 -11.23
C PRO A 78 -13.53 -9.28 -9.83
N THR A 79 -12.82 -8.21 -9.45
CA THR A 79 -12.97 -7.58 -8.13
C THR A 79 -14.27 -6.80 -8.01
N TRP A 80 -14.78 -6.25 -9.11
CA TRP A 80 -16.07 -5.57 -9.14
C TRP A 80 -17.23 -6.50 -8.81
N ALA A 81 -17.20 -7.74 -9.27
CA ALA A 81 -18.22 -8.75 -8.92
C ALA A 81 -18.23 -9.04 -7.41
N GLU A 82 -17.07 -9.00 -6.75
CA GLU A 82 -16.89 -9.27 -5.32
C GLU A 82 -16.92 -7.99 -4.46
N ARG A 83 -17.20 -6.81 -5.02
CA ARG A 83 -17.02 -5.51 -4.36
C ARG A 83 -17.69 -5.38 -2.99
N ASN A 84 -18.89 -5.96 -2.81
CA ASN A 84 -19.62 -5.89 -1.55
C ASN A 84 -18.94 -6.69 -0.44
N VAL A 85 -18.43 -7.87 -0.76
CA VAL A 85 -17.69 -8.71 0.18
C VAL A 85 -16.39 -8.00 0.58
N ARG A 86 -15.66 -7.43 -0.38
CA ARG A 86 -14.44 -6.67 -0.14
C ARG A 86 -14.68 -5.42 0.68
N LEU A 87 -15.78 -4.72 0.39
CA LEU A 87 -16.20 -3.54 1.13
C LEU A 87 -16.50 -3.88 2.60
N SER A 88 -17.16 -5.01 2.87
CA SER A 88 -17.39 -5.49 4.23
C SER A 88 -16.08 -5.75 4.95
N HIS A 89 -15.12 -6.38 4.30
CA HIS A 89 -13.79 -6.63 4.87
C HIS A 89 -13.03 -5.31 5.16
N VAL A 90 -13.10 -4.34 4.26
CA VAL A 90 -12.51 -3.00 4.50
C VAL A 90 -13.16 -2.32 5.70
N TYR A 91 -14.46 -2.47 5.90
CA TYR A 91 -15.18 -1.91 7.04
C TYR A 91 -14.87 -2.63 8.36
N GLU A 92 -14.50 -3.90 8.34
CA GLU A 92 -13.97 -4.60 9.52
C GLU A 92 -12.61 -4.02 9.94
N VAL A 93 -11.78 -3.69 8.97
CA VAL A 93 -10.45 -3.08 9.21
C VAL A 93 -10.56 -1.60 9.61
N PHE A 94 -11.44 -0.85 8.96
CA PHE A 94 -11.66 0.58 9.16
C PHE A 94 -13.15 0.92 9.31
N PRO A 95 -13.78 0.65 10.47
CA PRO A 95 -15.22 0.83 10.67
C PRO A 95 -15.73 2.24 10.36
N TRP A 96 -14.96 3.27 10.68
CA TRP A 96 -15.30 4.66 10.45
C TRP A 96 -15.51 5.02 8.97
N LEU A 97 -14.89 4.27 8.03
CA LEU A 97 -15.13 4.45 6.59
C LEU A 97 -16.58 4.15 6.20
N LYS A 98 -17.24 3.22 6.91
CA LYS A 98 -18.66 2.93 6.72
C LYS A 98 -19.51 4.08 7.21
N GLU A 99 -19.22 4.62 8.40
CA GLU A 99 -19.98 5.71 9.01
C GLU A 99 -19.90 6.99 8.17
N ARG A 100 -18.78 7.23 7.51
CA ARG A 100 -18.52 8.40 6.68
C ARG A 100 -18.63 8.13 5.17
N GLY A 101 -19.30 7.07 4.76
CA GLY A 101 -19.36 6.62 3.37
C GLY A 101 -19.82 7.69 2.38
N SER A 102 -20.74 8.59 2.78
CA SER A 102 -21.25 9.70 1.96
C SER A 102 -20.42 10.99 2.04
N GLN A 103 -19.40 11.05 2.91
CA GLN A 103 -18.56 12.23 3.07
C GLN A 103 -17.60 12.39 1.89
N LEU A 104 -17.40 13.63 1.39
CA LEU A 104 -16.44 13.90 0.32
C LEU A 104 -15.00 13.74 0.82
N ALA A 105 -14.15 13.08 0.02
CA ALA A 105 -12.76 12.79 0.39
C ALA A 105 -11.93 14.05 0.65
N ARG A 106 -12.20 15.18 0.00
CA ARG A 106 -11.53 16.47 0.23
C ARG A 106 -11.71 17.03 1.63
N THR A 107 -12.77 16.62 2.35
CA THR A 107 -13.09 17.12 3.69
C THR A 107 -12.44 16.29 4.80
N LEU A 108 -11.76 15.21 4.47
CA LEU A 108 -11.05 14.35 5.40
C LEU A 108 -9.73 14.99 5.84
N SER A 109 -9.32 14.71 7.07
CA SER A 109 -7.95 15.03 7.55
C SER A 109 -6.90 14.23 6.78
N GLY A 110 -5.62 14.63 6.87
CA GLY A 110 -4.52 13.93 6.20
C GLY A 110 -4.43 12.45 6.60
N GLY A 111 -4.57 12.15 7.89
CA GLY A 111 -4.57 10.78 8.39
C GLY A 111 -5.76 9.96 7.89
N GLU A 112 -6.95 10.54 7.86
CA GLU A 112 -8.15 9.90 7.32
C GLU A 112 -8.04 9.64 5.82
N ARG A 113 -7.51 10.59 5.05
CA ARG A 113 -7.20 10.38 3.64
C ARG A 113 -6.24 9.21 3.43
N ARG A 114 -5.20 9.12 4.27
CA ARG A 114 -4.25 8.00 4.21
C ARG A 114 -4.92 6.66 4.45
N MET A 115 -5.78 6.56 5.46
CA MET A 115 -6.55 5.33 5.75
C MET A 115 -7.52 5.00 4.61
N LEU A 116 -8.18 6.00 4.02
CA LEU A 116 -9.04 5.79 2.86
C LEU A 116 -8.24 5.27 1.64
N ALA A 117 -7.03 5.79 1.41
CA ALA A 117 -6.15 5.30 0.35
C ALA A 117 -5.74 3.83 0.57
N ILE A 118 -5.45 3.44 1.82
CA ILE A 118 -5.17 2.05 2.18
C ILE A 118 -6.42 1.18 1.99
N GLY A 119 -7.57 1.63 2.48
CA GLY A 119 -8.85 0.93 2.29
C GLY A 119 -9.18 0.72 0.81
N ARG A 120 -8.94 1.73 -0.04
CA ARG A 120 -9.09 1.60 -1.49
C ARG A 120 -8.15 0.55 -2.08
N GLY A 121 -6.90 0.47 -1.59
CA GLY A 121 -5.97 -0.59 -1.97
C GLY A 121 -6.53 -1.97 -1.62
N LEU A 122 -7.06 -2.16 -0.41
CA LEU A 122 -7.64 -3.43 0.06
C LEU A 122 -8.89 -3.87 -0.72
N MET A 123 -9.53 -2.99 -1.49
CA MET A 123 -10.63 -3.34 -2.40
C MET A 123 -10.15 -4.13 -3.62
N ALA A 124 -8.88 -4.05 -3.99
CA ALA A 124 -8.32 -4.83 -5.08
C ALA A 124 -8.11 -6.32 -4.68
N LYS A 125 -7.85 -7.19 -5.64
CA LYS A 125 -7.50 -8.59 -5.36
C LYS A 125 -6.00 -8.69 -5.12
N ASP A 126 -5.58 -8.46 -3.87
CA ASP A 126 -4.19 -8.24 -3.56
C ASP A 126 -3.44 -9.53 -3.29
N GLN A 127 -2.30 -9.71 -3.96
CA GLN A 127 -1.23 -10.62 -3.55
C GLN A 127 -0.13 -9.85 -2.82
N ILE A 128 0.14 -8.63 -3.27
CA ILE A 128 1.16 -7.75 -2.69
C ILE A 128 0.62 -6.31 -2.62
N LEU A 129 0.67 -5.74 -1.42
CA LEU A 129 0.39 -4.34 -1.17
C LEU A 129 1.71 -3.58 -0.98
N LEU A 130 1.96 -2.61 -1.85
CA LEU A 130 3.13 -1.73 -1.79
C LEU A 130 2.69 -0.39 -1.19
N ILE A 131 3.27 0.00 -0.04
CA ILE A 131 2.94 1.27 0.62
C ILE A 131 4.20 2.14 0.70
N ALA A 132 4.15 3.31 0.04
CA ALA A 132 5.18 4.33 0.17
C ALA A 132 4.88 5.23 1.36
N GLU A 133 5.84 5.38 2.27
CA GLU A 133 5.80 6.26 3.44
C GLU A 133 4.50 6.18 4.25
N PRO A 134 4.19 5.02 4.86
CA PRO A 134 2.97 4.83 5.64
C PRO A 134 2.85 5.79 6.82
N SER A 135 3.96 6.33 7.32
CA SER A 135 3.99 7.27 8.45
C SER A 135 3.67 8.72 8.06
N LEU A 136 3.71 9.06 6.77
CA LEU A 136 3.47 10.42 6.31
C LEU A 136 1.98 10.78 6.44
N GLY A 137 1.69 11.89 7.10
CA GLY A 137 0.32 12.37 7.32
C GLY A 137 -0.38 11.79 8.55
N LEU A 138 0.25 10.88 9.30
CA LEU A 138 -0.26 10.32 10.56
C LEU A 138 0.34 11.06 11.78
N ALA A 139 0.36 12.40 11.78
CA ALA A 139 0.81 13.16 12.96
C ALA A 139 -0.32 13.30 14.00
N PRO A 140 -0.02 13.23 15.34
CA PRO A 140 1.32 13.14 15.93
C PRO A 140 1.78 11.74 16.31
N LEU A 141 1.05 10.67 16.01
CA LEU A 141 1.51 9.27 16.15
C LEU A 141 0.55 8.38 15.37
N PRO A 142 1.02 7.42 14.57
CA PRO A 142 0.16 6.36 14.08
C PRO A 142 -0.43 5.69 15.31
N THR A 143 -1.74 5.86 15.54
CA THR A 143 -2.36 5.16 16.66
C THR A 143 -2.16 3.66 16.44
N PRO A 144 -1.87 2.87 17.51
CA PRO A 144 -1.77 1.41 17.40
C PRO A 144 -2.94 0.79 16.62
N LYS A 145 -4.12 1.42 16.68
CA LYS A 145 -5.33 1.01 15.95
C LYS A 145 -5.16 1.07 14.42
N ASN A 146 -4.47 2.07 13.88
CA ASN A 146 -4.31 2.22 12.42
C ASN A 146 -3.37 1.15 11.86
N TYR A 147 -2.30 0.82 12.59
CA TYR A 147 -1.41 -0.27 12.21
C TYR A 147 -2.03 -1.66 12.44
N ALA A 148 -2.82 -1.82 13.51
CA ALA A 148 -3.56 -3.05 13.76
C ALA A 148 -4.49 -3.40 12.58
N GLY A 149 -5.15 -2.40 11.97
CA GLY A 149 -5.96 -2.59 10.78
C GLY A 149 -5.16 -3.15 9.59
N ILE A 150 -3.98 -2.59 9.32
CA ILE A 150 -3.09 -3.09 8.26
C ILE A 150 -2.60 -4.51 8.59
N GLN A 151 -2.26 -4.80 9.86
CA GLN A 151 -1.86 -6.15 10.30
C GLN A 151 -2.99 -7.15 10.10
N THR A 152 -4.21 -6.80 10.47
CA THR A 152 -5.40 -7.66 10.28
C THR A 152 -5.63 -7.93 8.80
N ALA A 153 -5.56 -6.90 7.95
CA ALA A 153 -5.70 -7.05 6.50
C ALA A 153 -4.65 -7.99 5.90
N THR A 154 -3.42 -7.97 6.44
CA THR A 154 -2.32 -8.84 5.96
C THR A 154 -2.33 -10.24 6.56
N ALA A 155 -3.08 -10.49 7.65
CA ALA A 155 -3.20 -11.82 8.26
C ALA A 155 -3.87 -12.84 7.31
N GLY A 156 -4.66 -12.38 6.34
CA GLY A 156 -5.28 -13.20 5.30
C GLY A 156 -4.33 -13.75 4.22
N GLY A 157 -3.00 -13.63 4.38
CA GLY A 157 -2.01 -14.19 3.45
C GLY A 157 -1.47 -13.19 2.40
N MET A 158 -1.92 -11.93 2.41
CA MET A 158 -1.40 -10.87 1.57
C MET A 158 0.03 -10.50 2.00
N SER A 159 0.92 -10.32 1.03
CA SER A 159 2.27 -9.80 1.28
C SER A 159 2.26 -8.27 1.35
N LEU A 160 2.95 -7.72 2.34
CA LEU A 160 3.08 -6.27 2.52
C LEU A 160 4.53 -5.85 2.33
N LEU A 161 4.76 -4.89 1.43
CA LEU A 161 6.05 -4.23 1.26
C LEU A 161 5.87 -2.75 1.56
N MET A 162 6.56 -2.26 2.58
CA MET A 162 6.55 -0.86 2.98
C MET A 162 7.91 -0.22 2.75
N ALA A 163 7.89 1.01 2.26
CA ALA A 163 9.07 1.85 2.14
C ALA A 163 8.85 3.11 2.98
N ASP A 164 9.67 3.31 4.01
CA ASP A 164 9.58 4.45 4.93
C ASP A 164 10.99 4.96 5.26
N ASP A 165 11.13 6.27 5.37
CA ASP A 165 12.40 6.91 5.79
C ASP A 165 12.65 6.76 7.29
N LYS A 166 11.59 6.52 8.07
CA LYS A 166 11.64 6.35 9.53
C LYS A 166 11.46 4.88 9.89
N ALA A 167 12.56 4.11 9.94
CA ALA A 167 12.53 2.68 10.21
C ALA A 167 11.77 2.28 11.49
N ASN A 168 11.85 3.10 12.54
CA ASN A 168 11.22 2.80 13.82
C ASN A 168 9.68 2.71 13.73
N ASN A 169 9.07 3.37 12.74
CA ASN A 169 7.62 3.35 12.56
C ASN A 169 7.12 2.06 11.90
N VAL A 170 7.99 1.31 11.25
CA VAL A 170 7.63 0.14 10.42
C VAL A 170 8.16 -1.16 11.02
N ALA A 171 9.14 -1.07 11.94
CA ALA A 171 9.80 -2.24 12.54
C ALA A 171 8.81 -3.21 13.21
N GLY A 172 7.79 -2.70 13.88
CA GLY A 172 6.75 -3.52 14.53
C GLY A 172 5.77 -4.21 13.57
N LEU A 173 5.80 -3.87 12.28
CA LEU A 173 4.90 -4.43 11.25
C LEU A 173 5.60 -5.41 10.31
N ALA A 174 6.91 -5.31 10.17
CA ALA A 174 7.69 -6.10 9.24
C ALA A 174 8.23 -7.37 9.90
N SER A 175 8.14 -8.50 9.22
CA SER A 175 8.83 -9.74 9.62
C SER A 175 10.28 -9.79 9.12
N ALA A 176 10.62 -8.96 8.14
CA ALA A 176 11.97 -8.77 7.63
C ALA A 176 12.14 -7.36 7.09
N GLY A 177 13.31 -6.77 7.26
CA GLY A 177 13.66 -5.46 6.75
C GLY A 177 14.91 -5.50 5.88
N THR A 178 14.90 -4.73 4.79
CA THR A 178 16.07 -4.53 3.95
C THR A 178 16.40 -3.04 3.93
N CYS A 179 17.61 -2.67 4.32
CA CYS A 179 18.11 -1.31 4.18
C CYS A 179 18.72 -1.14 2.78
N VAL A 180 18.34 -0.09 2.07
CA VAL A 180 18.91 0.28 0.78
C VAL A 180 19.66 1.60 0.97
N GLU A 181 20.98 1.59 0.76
CA GLU A 181 21.84 2.76 0.82
C GLU A 181 22.42 3.05 -0.57
N ASP A 182 22.33 4.29 -1.02
CA ASP A 182 22.89 4.79 -2.29
C ASP A 182 22.56 3.91 -3.53
N GLY A 183 21.36 3.33 -3.55
CA GLY A 183 20.92 2.45 -4.65
C GLY A 183 21.49 1.03 -4.59
N GLY A 184 22.30 0.70 -3.60
CA GLY A 184 22.80 -0.65 -3.34
C GLY A 184 22.03 -1.36 -2.23
N ARG A 185 22.17 -2.69 -2.15
CA ARG A 185 21.59 -3.49 -1.07
C ARG A 185 22.42 -3.31 0.19
N GLY A 186 21.86 -2.69 1.20
CA GLY A 186 22.46 -2.56 2.52
C GLY A 186 22.23 -3.81 3.40
N ARG A 187 22.09 -3.61 4.70
CA ARG A 187 21.90 -4.70 5.69
C ARG A 187 20.52 -5.31 5.62
N GLU A 188 20.45 -6.64 5.65
CA GLU A 188 19.22 -7.39 5.93
C GLU A 188 19.15 -7.73 7.43
N GLY A 189 17.97 -7.53 8.03
CA GLY A 189 17.68 -7.90 9.41
C GLY A 189 16.31 -8.49 9.55
N ARG A 190 16.13 -9.42 10.49
CA ARG A 190 14.80 -9.81 10.96
C ARG A 190 14.38 -8.83 12.04
N ALA A 191 13.12 -8.42 12.05
CA ALA A 191 12.53 -7.73 13.18
C ALA A 191 12.48 -8.75 14.34
N GLY A 192 13.23 -8.48 15.40
CA GLY A 192 13.20 -9.23 16.66
C GLY A 192 12.01 -8.84 17.50
#